data_3a46c229e74bdf6f3a5755ad5925985c
#
_entry.id   3a46c229e74bdf6f3a5755ad5925985c
#
_cell.length_a   1.000
_cell.length_b   1.000
_cell.length_c   1.000
_cell.angle_alpha   90.00
_cell.angle_beta   90.00
_cell.angle_gamma   90.00
#
_symmetry.space_group_name_H-M   'P 1'
#
loop_
_entity.id
_entity.type
_entity.pdbx_description
1 polymer ?
#
loop_
_entity_poly.entity_id
_entity_poly.type
_entity_poly.pdbx_seq_one_letter_code
_entity_poly.pdbx_strand_id
1 'polypeptide(L)'
;GTAIGLMVRKQKRTEQPAVRFRQFWGVSKRADLLESLNEHGLDLHYKSTKPEKNNRYSFRPMEATSEYLSWPRLTDLCAKQPLHGPVERRAGALIDIDKLRLGNRMSAYFDSDLNINLLVDNCYGLTRKAAGFNPVKARELALKKEKYDAKKIVRYLMRPFDMQWCYYTLFPTIWSRPSREIFEQCWSGNVFIGSRPTGAA
;
A
#
# COMPACT_ATOMS: atom_id res chain seq x y z
N GLY A 1 -7.34 -5.11 15.71
CA GLY A 1 -7.73 -4.77 17.08
C GLY A 1 -9.11 -4.13 17.12
N THR A 2 -9.83 -4.30 18.21
CA THR A 2 -11.15 -3.70 18.43
C THR A 2 -11.00 -2.52 19.37
N ALA A 3 -11.61 -1.38 19.06
CA ALA A 3 -11.70 -0.23 19.94
C ALA A 3 -13.14 -0.07 20.45
N ILE A 4 -13.28 0.19 21.75
CA ILE A 4 -14.56 0.49 22.38
C ILE A 4 -14.47 1.93 22.87
N GLY A 5 -15.40 2.79 22.46
CA GLY A 5 -15.50 4.17 22.89
C GLY A 5 -16.79 4.40 23.67
N LEU A 6 -16.69 4.94 24.88
CA LEU A 6 -17.83 5.43 25.65
C LEU A 6 -17.77 6.94 25.73
N MET A 7 -18.80 7.61 25.27
CA MET A 7 -18.93 9.06 25.33
C MET A 7 -20.05 9.46 26.26
N VAL A 8 -19.71 10.25 27.28
CA VAL A 8 -20.67 10.76 28.24
C VAL A 8 -20.78 12.27 28.10
N ARG A 9 -21.99 12.78 27.83
CA ARG A 9 -22.30 14.20 27.82
C ARG A 9 -22.96 14.61 29.12
N LYS A 10 -22.31 15.49 29.87
CA LYS A 10 -22.89 16.08 31.09
C LYS A 10 -23.69 17.33 30.77
N GLN A 11 -24.74 17.65 31.56
CA GLN A 11 -25.55 18.85 31.38
C GLN A 11 -24.71 20.14 31.58
N LYS A 12 -23.84 20.17 32.59
CA LYS A 12 -22.87 21.24 32.77
C LYS A 12 -21.57 20.79 32.10
N ARG A 13 -21.17 21.52 31.06
CA ARG A 13 -19.95 21.22 30.29
C ARG A 13 -18.77 21.83 31.02
N THR A 14 -17.75 21.04 31.31
CA THR A 14 -16.43 21.56 31.68
C THR A 14 -15.75 22.08 30.43
N GLU A 15 -14.92 23.12 30.54
CA GLU A 15 -14.26 23.76 29.39
C GLU A 15 -13.37 22.81 28.57
N GLN A 16 -12.85 21.78 29.21
CA GLN A 16 -12.06 20.76 28.51
C GLN A 16 -12.66 19.35 28.69
N PRO A 17 -12.83 18.60 27.60
CA PRO A 17 -13.25 17.21 27.68
C PRO A 17 -12.14 16.37 28.33
N ALA A 18 -12.50 15.57 29.33
CA ALA A 18 -11.60 14.57 29.89
C ALA A 18 -11.64 13.31 29.01
N VAL A 19 -10.51 12.96 28.41
CA VAL A 19 -10.36 11.71 27.67
C VAL A 19 -9.49 10.78 28.48
N ARG A 20 -9.94 9.56 28.66
CA ARG A 20 -9.26 8.50 29.39
C ARG A 20 -9.07 7.30 28.51
N PHE A 21 -7.91 6.69 28.56
CA PHE A 21 -7.52 5.58 27.71
C PHE A 21 -6.95 4.44 28.53
N ARG A 22 -7.43 3.22 28.25
CA ARG A 22 -6.84 1.98 28.76
C ARG A 22 -6.69 0.99 27.61
N GLN A 23 -5.64 0.21 27.62
CA GLN A 23 -5.35 -0.77 26.58
C GLN A 23 -5.22 -2.16 27.20
N PHE A 24 -5.85 -3.15 26.57
CA PHE A 24 -5.78 -4.55 26.96
C PHE A 24 -5.05 -5.33 25.86
N TRP A 25 -4.12 -6.17 26.24
CA TRP A 25 -3.28 -6.95 25.33
C TRP A 25 -3.39 -8.45 25.60
N GLY A 26 -2.98 -9.26 24.59
CA GLY A 26 -2.88 -10.70 24.73
C GLY A 26 -4.18 -11.45 24.53
N VAL A 27 -4.15 -12.71 24.84
CA VAL A 27 -5.29 -13.64 24.67
C VAL A 27 -6.37 -13.42 25.72
N SER A 28 -6.02 -12.96 26.91
CA SER A 28 -6.93 -12.70 28.04
C SER A 28 -7.67 -11.36 27.95
N LYS A 29 -7.34 -10.49 26.98
CA LYS A 29 -7.84 -9.10 26.86
C LYS A 29 -9.35 -8.93 27.06
N ARG A 30 -10.16 -9.94 26.67
CA ARG A 30 -11.61 -9.90 26.86
C ARG A 30 -11.99 -10.16 28.33
N ALA A 31 -11.36 -11.15 28.98
CA ALA A 31 -11.58 -11.45 30.39
C ALA A 31 -11.14 -10.24 31.23
N ASP A 32 -9.96 -9.70 30.98
CA ASP A 32 -9.43 -8.55 31.72
C ASP A 32 -10.32 -7.30 31.55
N LEU A 33 -10.92 -7.09 30.37
CA LEU A 33 -11.89 -6.02 30.16
C LEU A 33 -13.14 -6.22 30.99
N LEU A 34 -13.70 -7.44 31.02
CA LEU A 34 -14.91 -7.75 31.79
C LEU A 34 -14.66 -7.68 33.31
N GLU A 35 -13.53 -8.18 33.75
CA GLU A 35 -13.10 -8.11 35.15
C GLU A 35 -12.95 -6.64 35.60
N SER A 36 -12.40 -5.80 34.75
CA SER A 36 -12.24 -4.37 35.03
C SER A 36 -13.55 -3.63 35.31
N LEU A 37 -14.71 -4.17 34.92
CA LEU A 37 -16.01 -3.59 35.22
C LEU A 37 -16.44 -3.80 36.68
N ASN A 38 -15.84 -4.77 37.35
CA ASN A 38 -16.11 -5.10 38.76
C ASN A 38 -15.15 -4.35 39.70
N GLU A 39 -14.12 -3.68 39.18
CA GLU A 39 -13.18 -2.93 40.01
C GLU A 39 -13.81 -1.66 40.56
N HIS A 40 -13.75 -1.49 41.87
CA HIS A 40 -14.02 -0.17 42.48
C HIS A 40 -12.87 0.77 42.20
N GLY A 41 -13.13 1.89 41.50
CA GLY A 41 -12.09 2.85 41.14
C GLY A 41 -11.51 2.61 39.74
N LEU A 42 -12.37 2.34 38.76
CA LEU A 42 -12.07 2.22 37.32
C LEU A 42 -11.01 3.20 36.80
N ASP A 43 -10.91 4.36 37.41
CA ASP A 43 -10.03 5.42 36.97
C ASP A 43 -8.54 5.19 37.20
N LEU A 44 -8.16 4.30 38.12
CA LEU A 44 -6.76 4.08 38.50
C LEU A 44 -5.90 3.53 37.35
N HIS A 45 -6.53 2.73 36.46
CA HIS A 45 -5.84 2.08 35.35
C HIS A 45 -5.99 2.84 34.02
N TYR A 46 -6.76 3.93 34.00
CA TYR A 46 -6.94 4.74 32.80
C TYR A 46 -5.96 5.90 32.80
N LYS A 47 -5.20 6.01 31.70
CA LYS A 47 -4.31 7.15 31.47
C LYS A 47 -5.11 8.33 30.92
N SER A 48 -4.93 9.51 31.51
CA SER A 48 -5.49 10.75 30.96
C SER A 48 -4.76 11.10 29.68
N THR A 49 -5.49 11.54 28.67
CA THR A 49 -4.93 11.96 27.38
C THR A 49 -5.55 13.27 26.93
N LYS A 50 -4.76 14.09 26.22
CA LYS A 50 -5.21 15.33 25.61
C LYS A 50 -5.14 15.18 24.10
N PRO A 51 -6.27 14.96 23.41
CA PRO A 51 -6.29 14.96 21.94
C PRO A 51 -6.07 16.39 21.43
N GLU A 52 -4.95 16.59 20.75
CA GLU A 52 -4.52 17.87 20.19
C GLU A 52 -4.10 17.71 18.73
N LYS A 53 -3.94 18.80 18.00
CA LYS A 53 -3.53 18.78 16.59
C LYS A 53 -2.18 18.10 16.36
N ASN A 54 -1.23 18.29 17.27
CA ASN A 54 0.11 17.70 17.22
C ASN A 54 0.09 16.17 17.32
N ASN A 55 -0.87 15.58 18.05
CA ASN A 55 -1.07 14.13 18.15
C ASN A 55 -2.23 13.63 17.27
N ARG A 56 -2.65 14.42 16.28
CA ARG A 56 -3.77 14.11 15.37
C ARG A 56 -5.07 13.79 16.09
N TYR A 57 -5.31 14.43 17.22
CA TYR A 57 -6.48 14.19 18.08
C TYR A 57 -6.59 12.73 18.55
N SER A 58 -5.48 12.05 18.70
CA SER A 58 -5.44 10.67 19.19
C SER A 58 -5.92 10.58 20.63
N PHE A 59 -6.76 9.60 20.90
CA PHE A 59 -7.17 9.26 22.27
C PHE A 59 -6.15 8.38 22.99
N ARG A 60 -5.18 7.86 22.27
CA ARG A 60 -4.06 7.13 22.88
C ARG A 60 -3.05 8.12 23.44
N PRO A 61 -2.56 7.94 24.68
CA PRO A 61 -1.50 8.76 25.25
C PRO A 61 -0.28 8.75 24.30
N MET A 62 0.25 9.94 24.05
CA MET A 62 1.45 10.10 23.26
C MET A 62 2.66 10.09 24.21
N GLU A 63 3.57 9.16 23.96
CA GLU A 63 4.82 9.02 24.71
C GLU A 63 6.02 9.64 23.94
N ALA A 64 5.72 10.34 22.84
CA ALA A 64 6.76 10.97 22.03
C ALA A 64 7.36 12.19 22.75
N THR A 65 8.68 12.26 22.77
CA THR A 65 9.41 13.41 23.31
C THR A 65 9.24 14.65 22.42
N SER A 66 9.46 15.84 23.00
CA SER A 66 9.48 17.09 22.21
C SER A 66 10.53 17.06 21.09
N GLU A 67 11.65 16.41 21.33
CA GLU A 67 12.69 16.18 20.31
C GLU A 67 12.16 15.39 19.12
N TYR A 68 11.48 14.25 19.35
CA TYR A 68 10.88 13.47 18.29
C TYR A 68 9.85 14.27 17.48
N LEU A 69 9.09 15.13 18.14
CA LEU A 69 8.09 15.98 17.48
C LEU A 69 8.71 17.11 16.64
N SER A 70 9.97 17.46 16.90
CA SER A 70 10.72 18.43 16.09
C SER A 70 11.31 17.82 14.81
N TRP A 71 11.33 16.50 14.69
CA TRP A 71 11.87 15.84 13.49
C TRP A 71 11.02 16.17 12.27
N PRO A 72 11.67 16.34 11.10
CA PRO A 72 10.93 16.55 9.85
C PRO A 72 10.03 15.35 9.56
N ARG A 73 8.85 15.61 9.04
CA ARG A 73 7.97 14.53 8.59
C ARG A 73 8.53 13.91 7.33
N LEU A 74 8.20 12.64 7.10
CA LEU A 74 8.63 11.94 5.89
C LEU A 74 8.25 12.71 4.62
N THR A 75 7.08 13.35 4.60
CA THR A 75 6.61 14.19 3.49
C THR A 75 7.44 15.44 3.28
N ASP A 76 8.08 15.97 4.33
CA ASP A 76 8.90 17.18 4.25
C ASP A 76 10.27 16.88 3.63
N LEU A 77 10.67 15.60 3.61
CA LEU A 77 11.91 15.11 2.99
C LEU A 77 11.75 14.79 1.50
N CYS A 78 10.53 14.80 0.98
CA CYS A 78 10.21 14.40 -0.38
C CYS A 78 10.00 15.62 -1.26
N ALA A 79 10.63 15.66 -2.43
CA ALA A 79 10.43 16.71 -3.43
C ALA A 79 9.02 16.67 -4.07
N LYS A 80 8.35 15.53 -4.00
CA LYS A 80 7.00 15.30 -4.53
C LYS A 80 6.07 14.78 -3.45
N GLN A 81 4.77 15.05 -3.61
CA GLN A 81 3.74 14.43 -2.79
C GLN A 81 3.80 12.90 -2.90
N PRO A 82 3.39 12.15 -1.86
CA PRO A 82 3.36 10.69 -1.91
C PRO A 82 2.56 10.19 -3.10
N LEU A 83 3.15 9.31 -3.88
CA LEU A 83 2.55 8.73 -5.07
C LEU A 83 2.19 7.27 -4.82
N HIS A 84 1.08 6.84 -5.41
CA HIS A 84 0.73 5.43 -5.41
C HIS A 84 1.59 4.66 -6.40
N GLY A 85 2.13 3.52 -5.98
CA GLY A 85 2.85 2.60 -6.85
C GLY A 85 2.00 2.09 -8.02
N PRO A 86 2.62 1.64 -9.11
CA PRO A 86 1.90 0.99 -10.20
C PRO A 86 1.23 -0.30 -9.72
N VAL A 87 0.08 -0.62 -10.31
CA VAL A 87 -0.69 -1.82 -9.96
C VAL A 87 -0.78 -2.74 -11.17
N GLU A 88 -0.21 -3.91 -11.06
CA GLU A 88 -0.13 -4.89 -12.16
C GLU A 88 -1.48 -5.58 -12.42
N ARG A 89 -2.03 -6.31 -11.45
CA ARG A 89 -3.26 -7.12 -11.53
C ARG A 89 -3.29 -8.11 -12.71
N ARG A 90 -2.15 -8.69 -13.04
CA ARG A 90 -1.99 -9.70 -14.10
C ARG A 90 -1.34 -10.98 -13.57
N ALA A 91 -1.59 -11.29 -12.30
CA ALA A 91 -1.08 -12.50 -11.64
C ALA A 91 0.44 -12.70 -11.78
N GLY A 92 1.21 -11.61 -11.82
CA GLY A 92 2.66 -11.64 -11.95
C GLY A 92 3.15 -11.86 -13.39
N ALA A 93 2.29 -11.85 -14.41
CA ALA A 93 2.72 -12.09 -15.79
C ALA A 93 3.72 -11.05 -16.31
N LEU A 94 3.68 -9.82 -15.74
CA LEU A 94 4.59 -8.72 -16.10
C LEU A 94 5.82 -8.63 -15.20
N ILE A 95 5.96 -9.55 -14.24
CA ILE A 95 7.02 -9.51 -13.22
C ILE A 95 7.68 -10.89 -13.16
N ASP A 96 8.99 -10.91 -13.00
CA ASP A 96 9.74 -12.16 -12.85
C ASP A 96 11.09 -11.89 -12.15
N ILE A 97 11.56 -12.88 -11.39
CA ILE A 97 12.91 -12.85 -10.83
C ILE A 97 13.97 -13.07 -11.92
N ASP A 98 13.62 -13.81 -12.98
CA ASP A 98 14.49 -14.08 -14.12
C ASP A 98 14.19 -13.13 -15.28
N LYS A 99 15.18 -12.30 -15.63
CA LYS A 99 15.09 -11.32 -16.72
C LYS A 99 14.88 -11.98 -18.08
N LEU A 100 15.56 -13.09 -18.36
CA LEU A 100 15.47 -13.78 -19.65
C LEU A 100 14.08 -14.42 -19.81
N ARG A 101 13.59 -15.09 -18.76
CA ARG A 101 12.25 -15.68 -18.76
C ARG A 101 11.17 -14.64 -19.00
N LEU A 102 11.27 -13.48 -18.33
CA LEU A 102 10.38 -12.36 -18.57
C LEU A 102 10.49 -11.85 -20.01
N GLY A 103 11.71 -11.69 -20.53
CA GLY A 103 11.96 -11.25 -21.88
C GLY A 103 11.32 -12.18 -22.92
N ASN A 104 11.52 -13.48 -22.80
CA ASN A 104 10.93 -14.48 -23.68
C ASN A 104 9.39 -14.46 -23.63
N ARG A 105 8.83 -14.36 -22.42
CA ARG A 105 7.38 -14.23 -22.20
C ARG A 105 6.82 -13.00 -22.90
N MET A 106 7.43 -11.87 -22.73
CA MET A 106 6.94 -10.61 -23.32
C MET A 106 7.18 -10.56 -24.83
N SER A 107 8.29 -11.08 -25.32
CA SER A 107 8.54 -11.23 -26.77
C SER A 107 7.43 -12.06 -27.41
N ALA A 108 7.09 -13.22 -26.85
CA ALA A 108 5.99 -14.05 -27.33
C ALA A 108 4.62 -13.34 -27.24
N TYR A 109 4.38 -12.57 -26.19
CA TYR A 109 3.12 -11.81 -26.06
C TYR A 109 2.94 -10.78 -27.16
N PHE A 110 4.04 -10.13 -27.59
CA PHE A 110 4.06 -9.12 -28.66
C PHE A 110 4.31 -9.70 -30.06
N ASP A 111 4.40 -11.02 -30.20
CA ASP A 111 4.51 -11.67 -31.50
C ASP A 111 3.11 -11.80 -32.12
N SER A 112 2.87 -11.07 -33.22
CA SER A 112 1.58 -11.07 -33.91
C SER A 112 1.21 -12.42 -34.53
N ASP A 113 2.19 -13.25 -34.84
CA ASP A 113 1.99 -14.54 -35.52
C ASP A 113 1.55 -15.64 -34.54
N LEU A 114 1.76 -15.41 -33.25
CA LEU A 114 1.33 -16.35 -32.23
C LEU A 114 -0.13 -16.11 -31.80
N ASN A 115 -0.92 -17.18 -31.81
CA ASN A 115 -2.28 -17.13 -31.27
C ASN A 115 -2.23 -16.98 -29.73
N ILE A 116 -3.15 -16.17 -29.18
CA ILE A 116 -3.24 -15.94 -27.73
C ILE A 116 -3.43 -17.23 -26.92
N ASN A 117 -4.08 -18.24 -27.49
CA ASN A 117 -4.30 -19.55 -26.84
C ASN A 117 -3.00 -20.33 -26.63
N LEU A 118 -1.96 -20.10 -27.47
CA LEU A 118 -0.63 -20.70 -27.32
C LEU A 118 0.19 -20.04 -26.20
N LEU A 119 -0.25 -18.91 -25.70
CA LEU A 119 0.43 -18.12 -24.66
C LEU A 119 -0.07 -18.42 -23.25
N VAL A 120 -1.09 -19.29 -23.10
CA VAL A 120 -1.78 -19.49 -21.81
C VAL A 120 -0.81 -19.93 -20.70
N ASP A 121 0.06 -20.87 -20.97
CA ASP A 121 0.98 -21.41 -19.96
C ASP A 121 2.05 -20.39 -19.54
N ASN A 122 2.55 -19.60 -20.48
CA ASN A 122 3.63 -18.64 -20.23
C ASN A 122 3.13 -17.27 -19.76
N CYS A 123 1.91 -16.88 -20.18
CA CYS A 123 1.36 -15.54 -19.97
C CYS A 123 0.00 -15.57 -19.25
N TYR A 124 -0.22 -16.51 -18.34
CA TYR A 124 -1.51 -16.80 -17.72
C TYR A 124 -2.33 -15.55 -17.34
N GLY A 125 -1.72 -14.60 -16.65
CA GLY A 125 -2.43 -13.38 -16.20
C GLY A 125 -2.76 -12.39 -17.32
N LEU A 126 -2.11 -12.49 -18.50
CA LEU A 126 -2.38 -11.69 -19.69
C LEU A 126 -3.33 -12.37 -20.69
N THR A 127 -3.59 -13.65 -20.50
CA THR A 127 -4.45 -14.45 -21.40
C THR A 127 -5.81 -14.78 -20.78
N ARG A 128 -5.95 -14.61 -19.45
CA ARG A 128 -7.18 -14.92 -18.72
C ARG A 128 -8.07 -13.69 -18.55
N LYS A 129 -9.40 -13.88 -18.75
CA LYS A 129 -10.40 -12.87 -18.40
C LYS A 129 -10.39 -12.58 -16.89
N ALA A 130 -10.45 -11.32 -16.52
CA ALA A 130 -10.60 -10.85 -15.15
C ALA A 130 -11.56 -9.64 -15.12
N ALA A 131 -11.99 -9.24 -13.93
CA ALA A 131 -12.85 -8.06 -13.79
C ALA A 131 -12.20 -6.83 -14.44
N GLY A 132 -12.88 -6.24 -15.41
CA GLY A 132 -12.39 -5.07 -16.16
C GLY A 132 -11.24 -5.37 -17.14
N PHE A 133 -10.92 -6.65 -17.42
CA PHE A 133 -9.85 -7.01 -18.34
C PHE A 133 -10.30 -8.07 -19.35
N ASN A 134 -10.24 -7.71 -20.63
CA ASN A 134 -10.44 -8.62 -21.76
C ASN A 134 -9.08 -8.86 -22.44
N PRO A 135 -8.52 -10.10 -22.35
CA PRO A 135 -7.17 -10.39 -22.82
C PRO A 135 -7.02 -10.23 -24.34
N VAL A 136 -8.02 -10.61 -25.11
CA VAL A 136 -7.98 -10.52 -26.58
C VAL A 136 -7.92 -9.05 -27.00
N LYS A 137 -8.87 -8.25 -26.55
CA LYS A 137 -8.89 -6.79 -26.84
C LYS A 137 -7.66 -6.07 -26.32
N ALA A 138 -7.16 -6.46 -25.14
CA ALA A 138 -5.97 -5.88 -24.56
C ALA A 138 -4.73 -6.15 -25.40
N ARG A 139 -4.55 -7.40 -25.88
CA ARG A 139 -3.45 -7.78 -26.75
C ARG A 139 -3.54 -7.13 -28.13
N GLU A 140 -4.71 -7.15 -28.76
CA GLU A 140 -4.92 -6.47 -30.05
C GLU A 140 -4.53 -4.99 -29.99
N LEU A 141 -4.94 -4.32 -28.92
CA LEU A 141 -4.63 -2.92 -28.71
C LEU A 141 -3.14 -2.71 -28.41
N ALA A 142 -2.51 -3.63 -27.63
CA ALA A 142 -1.09 -3.60 -27.36
C ALA A 142 -0.27 -3.76 -28.65
N LEU A 143 -0.58 -4.74 -29.50
CA LEU A 143 0.09 -4.97 -30.79
C LEU A 143 -0.04 -3.80 -31.76
N LYS A 144 -1.17 -3.07 -31.71
CA LYS A 144 -1.37 -1.88 -32.53
C LYS A 144 -0.56 -0.66 -32.05
N LYS A 145 -0.30 -0.57 -30.77
CA LYS A 145 0.28 0.63 -30.16
C LYS A 145 1.75 0.49 -29.81
N GLU A 146 2.23 -0.71 -29.56
CA GLU A 146 3.59 -0.98 -29.11
C GLU A 146 4.16 -2.22 -29.81
N LYS A 147 5.47 -2.26 -29.85
CA LYS A 147 6.25 -3.46 -30.18
C LYS A 147 7.02 -3.90 -28.95
N TYR A 148 7.41 -5.17 -28.91
CA TYR A 148 8.32 -5.63 -27.88
C TYR A 148 9.60 -4.77 -27.88
N ASP A 149 9.98 -4.35 -26.69
CA ASP A 149 11.23 -3.61 -26.47
C ASP A 149 11.87 -4.10 -25.16
N ALA A 150 13.01 -4.77 -25.28
CA ALA A 150 13.76 -5.27 -24.14
C ALA A 150 14.19 -4.17 -23.14
N LYS A 151 14.29 -2.91 -23.59
CA LYS A 151 14.61 -1.75 -22.71
C LYS A 151 13.49 -1.45 -21.72
N LYS A 152 12.28 -1.95 -21.96
CA LYS A 152 11.16 -1.84 -21.02
C LYS A 152 11.24 -2.84 -19.87
N ILE A 153 12.21 -3.77 -19.88
CA ILE A 153 12.47 -4.65 -18.74
C ILE A 153 13.39 -3.91 -17.77
N VAL A 154 12.79 -3.48 -16.67
CA VAL A 154 13.44 -2.67 -15.64
C VAL A 154 13.42 -3.34 -14.28
N ARG A 155 14.28 -2.91 -13.39
CA ARG A 155 14.27 -3.38 -11.99
C ARG A 155 13.01 -2.88 -11.28
N TYR A 156 12.42 -3.74 -10.50
CA TYR A 156 11.16 -3.49 -9.80
C TYR A 156 11.21 -3.98 -8.36
N LEU A 157 10.97 -3.09 -7.43
CA LEU A 157 10.84 -3.44 -6.01
C LEU A 157 9.42 -3.97 -5.76
N MET A 158 9.27 -5.28 -5.75
CA MET A 158 7.97 -5.93 -5.54
C MET A 158 7.51 -5.80 -4.09
N ARG A 159 8.44 -5.97 -3.15
CA ARG A 159 8.26 -5.85 -1.70
C ARG A 159 9.58 -5.36 -1.09
N PRO A 160 9.59 -4.89 0.15
CA PRO A 160 10.85 -4.62 0.84
C PRO A 160 11.82 -5.80 0.71
N PHE A 161 13.03 -5.54 0.23
CA PHE A 161 14.10 -6.53 -0.02
C PHE A 161 13.84 -7.55 -1.15
N ASP A 162 12.74 -7.43 -1.89
CA ASP A 162 12.37 -8.30 -3.00
C ASP A 162 12.48 -7.55 -4.33
N MET A 163 13.67 -7.56 -4.92
CA MET A 163 13.97 -6.91 -6.20
C MET A 163 13.83 -7.89 -7.35
N GLN A 164 12.87 -7.64 -8.22
CA GLN A 164 12.59 -8.45 -9.41
C GLN A 164 12.79 -7.63 -10.69
N TRP A 165 12.38 -8.17 -11.80
CA TRP A 165 12.30 -7.50 -13.10
C TRP A 165 10.84 -7.32 -13.48
N CYS A 166 10.48 -6.20 -14.07
CA CYS A 166 9.16 -6.03 -14.65
C CYS A 166 9.26 -5.50 -16.08
N TYR A 167 8.32 -5.90 -16.92
CA TYR A 167 8.11 -5.26 -18.21
C TYR A 167 7.19 -4.06 -18.00
N TYR A 168 7.75 -2.87 -18.00
CA TYR A 168 7.01 -1.67 -17.68
C TYR A 168 6.61 -0.88 -18.93
N THR A 169 5.33 -0.63 -19.07
CA THR A 169 4.77 0.23 -20.09
C THR A 169 3.74 1.16 -19.47
N LEU A 170 3.68 2.38 -19.95
CA LEU A 170 2.65 3.35 -19.57
C LEU A 170 1.30 3.08 -20.25
N PHE A 171 1.25 2.04 -21.08
CA PHE A 171 0.06 1.68 -21.80
C PHE A 171 -0.93 0.96 -20.90
N PRO A 172 -2.13 1.52 -20.65
CA PRO A 172 -3.03 1.05 -19.57
C PRO A 172 -3.73 -0.29 -19.83
N THR A 173 -3.53 -0.93 -21.00
CA THR A 173 -4.17 -2.23 -21.26
C THR A 173 -3.41 -3.39 -20.64
N ILE A 174 -2.09 -3.29 -20.52
CA ILE A 174 -1.24 -4.35 -19.94
C ILE A 174 -1.19 -4.18 -18.43
N TRP A 175 -0.73 -3.04 -17.94
CA TRP A 175 -0.81 -2.68 -16.52
C TRP A 175 -2.24 -2.25 -16.16
N SER A 176 -2.74 -2.67 -15.03
CA SER A 176 -4.05 -2.23 -14.53
C SER A 176 -4.05 -0.73 -14.20
N ARG A 177 -2.96 -0.28 -13.58
CA ARG A 177 -2.73 1.13 -13.27
C ARG A 177 -1.23 1.42 -13.38
N PRO A 178 -0.76 1.89 -14.54
CA PRO A 178 0.60 2.39 -14.64
C PRO A 178 0.72 3.72 -13.87
N SER A 179 1.90 4.05 -13.38
CA SER A 179 2.20 5.33 -12.74
C SER A 179 3.28 6.06 -13.54
N ARG A 180 2.86 6.99 -14.38
CA ARG A 180 3.78 7.83 -15.17
C ARG A 180 4.65 8.68 -14.25
N GLU A 181 4.06 9.29 -13.25
CA GLU A 181 4.74 10.17 -12.31
C GLU A 181 5.89 9.49 -11.57
N ILE A 182 5.70 8.23 -11.13
CA ILE A 182 6.77 7.45 -10.52
C ILE A 182 7.83 7.09 -11.56
N PHE A 183 7.42 6.69 -12.76
CA PHE A 183 8.35 6.30 -13.81
C PHE A 183 9.26 7.46 -14.22
N GLU A 184 8.74 8.66 -14.30
CA GLU A 184 9.50 9.88 -14.58
C GLU A 184 10.52 10.24 -13.48
N GLN A 185 10.34 9.71 -12.27
CA GLN A 185 11.30 9.84 -11.17
C GLN A 185 12.38 8.75 -11.15
N CYS A 186 12.28 7.72 -12.01
CA CYS A 186 13.25 6.62 -12.08
C CYS A 186 14.51 7.01 -12.88
N TRP A 187 15.18 8.06 -12.47
CA TRP A 187 16.46 8.51 -13.05
C TRP A 187 17.64 8.14 -12.15
N SER A 188 18.85 8.09 -12.72
CA SER A 188 20.06 7.70 -11.98
C SER A 188 20.36 8.70 -10.86
N GLY A 189 20.55 8.18 -9.65
CA GLY A 189 20.82 8.97 -8.44
C GLY A 189 19.59 9.35 -7.64
N ASN A 190 18.37 9.09 -8.12
CA ASN A 190 17.18 9.28 -7.30
C ASN A 190 17.01 8.15 -6.28
N VAL A 191 16.45 8.48 -5.13
CA VAL A 191 16.14 7.55 -4.05
C VAL A 191 14.64 7.60 -3.75
N PHE A 192 14.04 6.42 -3.60
CA PHE A 192 12.64 6.29 -3.24
C PHE A 192 12.49 5.85 -1.79
N ILE A 193 11.61 6.48 -1.06
CA ILE A 193 11.19 6.07 0.27
C ILE A 193 9.82 5.42 0.15
N GLY A 194 9.77 4.10 0.32
CA GLY A 194 8.52 3.36 0.36
C GLY A 194 7.92 3.37 1.76
N SER A 195 6.67 3.78 1.88
CA SER A 195 5.94 3.72 3.13
C SER A 195 4.52 3.20 2.92
N ARG A 196 3.94 2.64 3.97
CA ARG A 196 2.54 2.24 3.99
C ARG A 196 1.78 3.14 4.97
N PRO A 197 0.65 3.73 4.59
CA PRO A 197 -0.18 4.47 5.53
C PRO A 197 -0.58 3.58 6.70
N THR A 198 -0.41 4.08 7.92
CA THR A 198 -0.91 3.39 9.12
C THR A 198 -2.43 3.36 9.10
N GLY A 199 -3.01 2.21 9.39
CA GLY A 199 -4.48 2.04 9.41
C GLY A 199 -5.11 1.57 8.09
N ALA A 200 -4.35 1.43 7.00
CA ALA A 200 -4.79 0.69 5.83
C ALA A 200 -4.62 -0.81 6.10
N ALA A 201 -5.69 -1.47 6.50
CA ALA A 201 -5.78 -2.92 6.58
C ALA A 201 -6.06 -3.51 5.19
#